data_7567afba5bf3e840a8d8263fba6997b9
#
_entry.id   7567afba5bf3e840a8d8263fba6997b9
#
_cell.length_a   1.000
_cell.length_b   1.000
_cell.length_c   1.000
_cell.angle_alpha   90.00
_cell.angle_beta   90.00
_cell.angle_gamma   90.00
#
_symmetry.space_group_name_H-M   'P 1'
#
loop_
_entity.id
_entity.type
_entity.pdbx_description
1 polymer ?
#
loop_
_entity_poly.entity_id
_entity_poly.type
_entity_poly.pdbx_seq_one_letter_code
_entity_poly.pdbx_strand_id
1 'polypeptide(L)' 'MTNSTLTEAELDLRQQVLIILFKNFGTGDYSNQSIYECADDWCSKQVSTNGLVSYYKAYYTTK' A
#
# COMPACT_ATOMS: atom_id res chain seq x y z
N MET A 1 5.74 -23.95 6.37
CA MET A 1 5.48 -23.52 6.29
C MET A 1 5.00 -22.83 6.00
N THR A 2 4.71 -22.27 5.89
CA THR A 2 4.31 -21.54 5.73
C THR A 2 3.88 -21.03 5.38
N ASN A 3 3.49 -20.74 5.31
CA ASN A 3 2.99 -20.15 5.21
C ASN A 3 2.45 -19.29 4.72
N SER A 4 1.73 -18.95 4.82
CA SER A 4 1.08 -17.81 4.58
C SER A 4 1.73 -17.02 3.58
N THR A 5 2.20 -17.52 2.66
CA THR A 5 2.84 -16.78 1.69
C THR A 5 1.93 -16.18 0.74
N LEU A 6 2.19 -14.95 0.35
CA LEU A 6 1.44 -14.29 -0.70
C LEU A 6 1.81 -14.91 -2.04
N THR A 7 0.85 -14.92 -2.95
CA THR A 7 1.14 -15.34 -4.31
C THR A 7 2.01 -14.30 -4.99
N GLU A 8 2.59 -14.66 -6.11
CA GLU A 8 3.39 -13.70 -6.86
C GLU A 8 2.57 -12.50 -7.27
N ALA A 9 1.31 -12.73 -7.64
CA ALA A 9 0.44 -11.63 -8.03
C ALA A 9 0.21 -10.68 -6.86
N GLU A 10 0.03 -11.24 -5.68
CA GLU A 10 -0.18 -10.41 -4.49
C GLU A 10 1.06 -9.63 -4.13
N LEU A 11 2.20 -10.25 -4.22
CA LEU A 11 3.45 -9.54 -3.94
C LEU A 11 3.70 -8.44 -4.95
N ASP A 12 3.40 -8.71 -6.21
CA ASP A 12 3.57 -7.72 -7.24
C ASP A 12 2.64 -6.52 -7.02
N LEU A 13 1.40 -6.80 -6.69
CA LEU A 13 0.45 -5.73 -6.39
C LEU A 13 0.93 -4.89 -5.21
N ARG A 14 1.36 -5.55 -4.15
CA ARG A 14 1.82 -4.84 -2.97
C ARG A 14 3.02 -3.96 -3.30
N GLN A 15 3.92 -4.44 -4.12
CA GLN A 15 5.07 -3.66 -4.51
C GLN A 15 4.65 -2.44 -5.32
N GLN A 16 3.72 -2.60 -6.25
CA GLN A 16 3.22 -1.46 -7.02
C GLN A 16 2.52 -0.46 -6.12
N VAL A 17 1.73 -0.93 -5.17
CA VAL A 17 1.05 -0.05 -4.24
C VAL A 17 2.07 0.76 -3.45
N LEU A 18 3.10 0.10 -2.95
CA LEU A 18 4.13 0.80 -2.19
C LEU A 18 4.87 1.83 -3.05
N ILE A 19 5.18 1.47 -4.28
CA ILE A 19 5.86 2.39 -5.18
C ILE A 19 5.01 3.64 -5.40
N ILE A 20 3.72 3.45 -5.66
CA ILE A 20 2.83 4.58 -5.89
C ILE A 20 2.72 5.45 -4.64
N LEU A 21 2.55 4.83 -3.49
CA LEU A 21 2.38 5.59 -2.26
C LEU A 21 3.66 6.33 -1.90
N PHE A 22 4.81 5.69 -2.02
CA PHE A 22 6.05 6.38 -1.72
C PHE A 22 6.33 7.50 -2.71
N LYS A 23 5.98 7.29 -3.96
CA LYS A 23 6.20 8.31 -4.96
C LYS A 23 5.33 9.54 -4.72
N ASN A 24 4.11 9.33 -4.25
CA ASN A 24 3.18 10.43 -4.05
C ASN A 24 3.23 11.02 -2.65
N PHE A 25 3.54 10.21 -1.64
CA PHE A 25 3.42 10.63 -0.25
C PHE A 25 4.64 10.33 0.59
N GLY A 26 5.61 9.62 0.06
CA GLY A 26 6.78 9.26 0.83
C GLY A 26 7.57 10.49 1.22
N THR A 27 8.01 10.53 2.47
CA THR A 27 8.75 11.69 2.96
C THR A 27 10.23 11.42 3.10
N GLY A 28 10.63 10.16 2.98
CA GLY A 28 12.03 9.84 3.13
C GLY A 28 12.47 9.68 4.58
N ASP A 29 11.55 9.80 5.53
CA ASP A 29 11.91 9.59 6.92
C ASP A 29 11.23 8.33 7.43
N TYR A 30 11.28 8.14 8.73
CA TYR A 30 10.82 6.89 9.32
C TYR A 30 9.33 6.81 9.52
N SER A 31 8.63 7.87 9.25
CA SER A 31 7.20 7.89 9.55
C SER A 31 6.37 7.40 8.40
N ASN A 32 6.85 6.46 7.63
CA ASN A 32 6.08 5.94 6.52
C ASN A 32 5.26 4.73 6.89
N GLN A 33 5.05 4.52 8.18
CA GLN A 33 4.28 3.36 8.63
C GLN A 33 2.88 3.37 8.04
N SER A 34 2.27 4.55 7.90
CA SER A 34 0.94 4.62 7.33
C SER A 34 0.92 4.12 5.90
N ILE A 35 2.01 4.31 5.16
CA ILE A 35 2.09 3.80 3.80
C ILE A 35 2.05 2.27 3.82
N TYR A 36 2.80 1.66 4.71
CA TYR A 36 2.79 0.20 4.80
C TYR A 36 1.44 -0.32 5.27
N GLU A 37 0.82 0.36 6.22
CA GLU A 37 -0.48 -0.05 6.69
C GLU A 37 -1.52 0.08 5.59
N CYS A 38 -1.47 1.16 4.85
CA CYS A 38 -2.39 1.34 3.74
C CYS A 38 -2.18 0.29 2.67
N ALA A 39 -0.93 -0.03 2.39
CA ALA A 39 -0.63 -1.05 1.40
C ALA A 39 -1.22 -2.40 1.79
N ASP A 40 -1.05 -2.79 3.04
CA ASP A 40 -1.60 -4.05 3.51
C ASP A 40 -3.11 -4.04 3.45
N ASP A 41 -3.73 -2.95 3.89
CA ASP A 41 -5.18 -2.84 3.88
C ASP A 41 -5.72 -2.87 2.46
N TRP A 42 -5.11 -2.11 1.58
CA TRP A 42 -5.55 -2.04 0.20
C TRP A 42 -5.44 -3.40 -0.49
N CYS A 43 -4.31 -4.06 -0.31
CA CYS A 43 -4.08 -5.32 -0.98
C CYS A 43 -4.99 -6.42 -0.45
N SER A 44 -5.51 -6.27 0.77
CA SER A 44 -6.44 -7.25 1.30
C SER A 44 -7.84 -7.09 0.71
N LYS A 45 -8.11 -5.95 0.09
CA LYS A 45 -9.45 -5.65 -0.42
C LYS A 45 -9.49 -5.51 -1.93
N GLN A 46 -8.40 -5.11 -2.54
CA GLN A 46 -8.39 -4.76 -3.96
C GLN A 46 -7.37 -5.59 -4.70
N VAL A 47 -7.57 -5.71 -6.00
CA VAL A 47 -6.62 -6.43 -6.84
C VAL A 47 -5.97 -5.52 -7.86
N SER A 48 -6.19 -4.22 -7.77
CA SER A 48 -5.57 -3.27 -8.68
C SER A 48 -5.22 -2.02 -7.90
N THR A 49 -4.57 -1.07 -8.56
CA THR A 49 -4.17 0.17 -7.91
C THR A 49 -5.11 1.32 -8.26
N ASN A 50 -6.21 1.04 -8.91
CA ASN A 50 -7.15 2.09 -9.29
C ASN A 50 -7.78 2.68 -8.04
N GLY A 51 -7.64 3.98 -7.87
CA GLY A 51 -8.22 4.67 -6.73
C GLY A 51 -7.36 4.65 -5.49
N LEU A 52 -6.16 4.10 -5.58
CA LEU A 52 -5.28 3.96 -4.42
C LEU A 52 -4.92 5.32 -3.82
N VAL A 53 -4.54 6.28 -4.66
CA VAL A 53 -4.13 7.59 -4.17
C VAL A 53 -5.28 8.28 -3.46
N SER A 54 -6.48 8.19 -4.01
CA SER A 54 -7.65 8.79 -3.37
C SER A 54 -7.94 8.13 -2.04
N TYR A 55 -7.81 6.81 -1.99
CA TYR A 55 -8.06 6.07 -0.76
C TYR A 55 -7.06 6.50 0.33
N TYR A 56 -5.80 6.57 -0.03
CA TYR A 56 -4.78 6.97 0.94
C TYR A 56 -5.06 8.37 1.45
N LYS A 57 -5.40 9.28 0.55
CA LYS A 57 -5.70 10.65 0.97
C LYS A 57 -6.90 10.71 1.87
N ALA A 58 -7.90 9.89 1.59
CA ALA A 58 -9.15 9.95 2.37
C ALA A 58 -8.98 9.37 3.75
N TYR A 59 -8.17 8.33 3.90
CA TYR A 59 -8.15 7.59 5.15
C TYR A 59 -6.83 7.65 5.90
N TYR A 60 -5.76 8.04 5.26
CA TYR A 60 -4.44 7.98 5.86
C TYR A 60 -3.71 9.31 5.91
N THR A 61 -4.22 10.34 5.26
CA THR A 61 -3.60 11.65 5.31
C THR A 61 -4.52 12.71 5.84
N THR A 62 -5.72 12.35 6.27
CA THR A 62 -6.60 13.36 6.78
C THR A 62 -6.03 13.96 8.04
N LYS A 63 -6.27 15.16 8.20
CA LYS A 63 -5.81 15.87 9.36
C LYS A 63 -6.92 16.63 9.96
#